data_ec2fb48ac415eba35913054a9f38380d
#
_entry.id   ec2fb48ac415eba35913054a9f38380d
#
_cell.length_a   1.000
_cell.length_b   1.000
_cell.length_c   1.000
_cell.angle_alpha   90.00
_cell.angle_beta   90.00
_cell.angle_gamma   90.00
#
_symmetry.space_group_name_H-M   'P 1'
#
loop_
_entity.id
_entity.type
_entity.pdbx_description
1 polymer ?
#
loop_
_entity_poly.entity_id
_entity_poly.type
_entity_poly.pdbx_seq_one_letter_code
_entity_poly.pdbx_strand_id
1 'polypeptide(L)'
;MSLRKLTVLALLFSAVSMSCTTNAPKTQKEGISDAPRIINIVNFIRQTDYRVENADSLLFETVREQIKLLDKYSFPATFLLQYDALINPKYQDLLKNELKPNSEIGAWWEITQPHVEAAGIKWRGEHSWVSHANIAFTTGYTPQEREKLVDVYMEKFKKIFGKYPQSVGSWYIDSHTLAYMYDKYKIIASCNCKDQVGTDGYTLWGGYWNQAYYPSKLNAYMPAQTSEGQIPVPIFRMLGSDPIYQYDTGLGHDRQGVISLEPVYRESGMDKKWVEYFLESIVNQPCLAFNYAQAGQENSFTWNGMQKGLEMQFPIFDSLKKLHKIKIQTLGESGKWFKEKFSTTPATAVTTMTDIRNEGRKTVWFNSRYYRANLLWEGKSFRFRDIHLFDEKFESPYLNKPGEGNQFLYYTLPFVDGFMWSVNDDRAGLYIKSIDKDGNKKEVLLNEPVVKEIAKDVLQVECKDDNKNVFRIIFHEDLFEVRCEAAEKEFRWVLELKTAEGKELPFRSIGNNRIDAEFMNYKYSITCKAGIVERGLAANSVFRLIPVNNQLVVDCTNKR
;
A
#
# COMPACT_ATOMS: atom_id res chain seq x y z
N MET A 1 -96.15 7.95 41.56
CA MET A 1 -95.69 7.14 40.41
C MET A 1 -94.46 7.81 39.90
N SER A 2 -93.31 7.32 40.28
CA SER A 2 -92.02 7.98 40.13
C SER A 2 -91.11 7.09 39.32
N LEU A 3 -90.63 7.59 38.16
CA LEU A 3 -89.61 6.96 37.37
C LEU A 3 -88.23 7.40 37.95
N ARG A 4 -87.43 6.47 38.38
CA ARG A 4 -86.05 6.70 38.73
C ARG A 4 -85.13 6.51 37.48
N LYS A 5 -84.40 7.54 37.16
CA LYS A 5 -83.37 7.54 36.11
C LYS A 5 -82.11 6.75 36.63
N LEU A 6 -81.68 5.76 35.86
CA LEU A 6 -80.39 5.11 36.03
C LEU A 6 -79.41 5.76 35.10
N THR A 7 -78.33 6.36 35.69
CA THR A 7 -77.20 6.93 34.94
C THR A 7 -76.18 5.86 34.78
N VAL A 8 -75.83 5.43 33.58
CA VAL A 8 -74.77 4.52 33.27
C VAL A 8 -73.48 5.35 32.96
N LEU A 9 -72.47 5.19 33.82
CA LEU A 9 -71.15 5.80 33.64
C LEU A 9 -70.32 4.90 32.72
N ALA A 10 -70.02 5.34 31.50
CA ALA A 10 -69.13 4.64 30.59
C ALA A 10 -67.69 5.07 30.86
N LEU A 11 -66.87 4.16 31.39
CA LEU A 11 -65.44 4.31 31.53
C LEU A 11 -64.78 4.00 30.19
N LEU A 12 -64.24 5.03 29.53
CA LEU A 12 -63.34 4.91 28.39
C LEU A 12 -61.95 4.48 28.87
N PHE A 13 -61.55 3.24 28.61
CA PHE A 13 -60.19 2.78 28.70
C PHE A 13 -59.45 3.17 27.43
N SER A 14 -58.59 4.19 27.49
CA SER A 14 -57.60 4.51 26.46
C SER A 14 -56.46 3.53 26.56
N ALA A 15 -56.39 2.54 25.68
CA ALA A 15 -55.24 1.70 25.52
C ALA A 15 -54.13 2.49 24.77
N VAL A 16 -53.16 3.00 25.51
CA VAL A 16 -51.91 3.51 24.95
C VAL A 16 -51.08 2.30 24.57
N SER A 17 -51.05 1.95 23.28
CA SER A 17 -50.10 0.99 22.75
C SER A 17 -48.70 1.64 22.69
N MET A 18 -47.90 1.44 23.73
CA MET A 18 -46.47 1.69 23.68
C MET A 18 -45.85 0.67 22.73
N SER A 19 -45.55 1.12 21.51
CA SER A 19 -44.71 0.40 20.55
C SER A 19 -43.28 0.45 21.05
N CYS A 20 -42.85 -0.55 21.84
CA CYS A 20 -41.43 -0.80 22.13
C CYS A 20 -40.78 -1.27 20.84
N THR A 21 -40.17 -0.35 20.08
CA THR A 21 -39.14 -0.68 19.12
C THR A 21 -37.92 -1.13 19.92
N THR A 22 -37.79 -2.42 20.13
CA THR A 22 -36.56 -3.05 20.58
C THR A 22 -35.55 -2.89 19.44
N ASN A 23 -34.75 -1.82 19.50
CA ASN A 23 -33.48 -1.81 18.79
C ASN A 23 -32.65 -2.95 19.36
N ALA A 24 -32.66 -4.09 18.69
CA ALA A 24 -31.69 -5.13 18.96
C ALA A 24 -30.28 -4.50 18.82
N PRO A 25 -29.41 -4.61 19.80
CA PRO A 25 -28.05 -4.13 19.66
C PRO A 25 -27.45 -4.88 18.47
N LYS A 26 -27.01 -4.13 17.44
CA LYS A 26 -26.13 -4.66 16.40
C LYS A 26 -24.97 -5.27 17.15
N THR A 27 -24.86 -6.59 17.15
CA THR A 27 -23.66 -7.30 17.58
C THR A 27 -22.53 -6.84 16.65
N GLN A 28 -21.80 -5.80 17.06
CA GLN A 28 -20.49 -5.52 16.51
C GLN A 28 -19.68 -6.79 16.69
N LYS A 29 -19.25 -7.41 15.60
CA LYS A 29 -18.18 -8.40 15.66
C LYS A 29 -17.00 -7.66 16.27
N GLU A 30 -16.60 -8.04 17.47
CA GLU A 30 -15.48 -7.44 18.19
C GLU A 30 -14.27 -7.39 17.25
N GLY A 31 -13.77 -6.18 16.94
CA GLY A 31 -12.50 -5.96 16.27
C GLY A 31 -12.49 -5.54 14.81
N ILE A 32 -13.64 -5.37 14.13
CA ILE A 32 -13.67 -4.88 12.74
C ILE A 32 -14.24 -3.46 12.71
N SER A 33 -13.44 -2.49 12.25
CA SER A 33 -13.86 -1.09 12.14
C SER A 33 -14.85 -0.88 10.99
N ASP A 34 -15.69 0.16 11.09
CA ASP A 34 -16.53 0.66 10.00
C ASP A 34 -15.73 1.43 8.92
N ALA A 35 -14.40 1.32 8.94
CA ALA A 35 -13.51 1.97 8.01
C ALA A 35 -13.83 1.56 6.56
N PRO A 36 -13.78 2.48 5.60
CA PRO A 36 -14.11 2.16 4.21
C PRO A 36 -13.11 1.19 3.59
N ARG A 37 -13.63 0.26 2.79
CA ARG A 37 -12.85 -0.65 1.94
C ARG A 37 -13.09 -0.19 0.50
N ILE A 38 -12.03 0.27 -0.15
CA ILE A 38 -12.11 0.92 -1.46
C ILE A 38 -11.40 0.06 -2.50
N ILE A 39 -12.07 -0.16 -3.64
CA ILE A 39 -11.46 -0.73 -4.83
C ILE A 39 -11.53 0.31 -5.94
N ASN A 40 -10.37 0.66 -6.50
CA ASN A 40 -10.33 1.37 -7.76
C ASN A 40 -10.08 0.39 -8.90
N ILE A 41 -10.85 0.53 -9.99
CA ILE A 41 -10.56 -0.16 -11.25
C ILE A 41 -9.85 0.84 -12.14
N VAL A 42 -8.55 0.64 -12.36
CA VAL A 42 -7.70 1.56 -13.14
C VAL A 42 -7.11 0.83 -14.33
N ASN A 43 -7.39 1.33 -15.52
CA ASN A 43 -6.90 0.79 -16.77
C ASN A 43 -5.93 1.79 -17.40
N PHE A 44 -4.73 1.32 -17.75
CA PHE A 44 -3.69 2.14 -18.38
C PHE A 44 -3.75 1.94 -19.89
N ILE A 45 -3.72 3.02 -20.65
CA ILE A 45 -3.86 2.96 -22.11
C ILE A 45 -2.57 3.40 -22.78
N ARG A 46 -1.90 2.46 -23.42
CA ARG A 46 -0.81 2.66 -24.37
C ARG A 46 -1.37 2.59 -25.80
N GLN A 47 -0.86 3.44 -26.67
CA GLN A 47 -1.13 3.38 -28.13
C GLN A 47 -0.32 2.26 -28.77
N THR A 48 0.93 2.06 -28.32
CA THR A 48 1.87 1.11 -28.88
C THR A 48 2.68 0.44 -27.78
N ASP A 49 3.10 -0.77 -28.05
CA ASP A 49 4.11 -1.49 -27.29
C ASP A 49 4.90 -2.35 -28.27
N TYR A 50 6.19 -2.09 -28.45
CA TYR A 50 7.05 -2.79 -29.41
C TYR A 50 7.16 -4.30 -29.14
N ARG A 51 6.76 -4.76 -27.97
CA ARG A 51 6.72 -6.17 -27.55
C ARG A 51 5.46 -6.89 -28.01
N VAL A 52 4.43 -6.15 -28.45
CA VAL A 52 3.12 -6.68 -28.84
C VAL A 52 2.98 -6.62 -30.36
N GLU A 53 2.83 -7.78 -30.97
CA GLU A 53 2.54 -7.89 -32.41
C GLU A 53 1.14 -7.34 -32.70
N ASN A 54 0.97 -6.56 -33.80
CA ASN A 54 -0.29 -5.88 -34.13
C ASN A 54 -0.84 -4.98 -33.01
N ALA A 55 0.02 -4.31 -32.25
CA ALA A 55 -0.31 -3.50 -31.07
C ALA A 55 -1.45 -2.50 -31.36
N ASP A 56 -1.40 -1.76 -32.48
CA ASP A 56 -2.40 -0.72 -32.82
C ASP A 56 -3.84 -1.25 -32.80
N SER A 57 -4.07 -2.48 -33.24
CA SER A 57 -5.39 -3.12 -33.24
C SER A 57 -5.73 -3.77 -31.90
N LEU A 58 -4.80 -4.60 -31.38
CA LEU A 58 -5.06 -5.39 -30.16
C LEU A 58 -5.20 -4.53 -28.91
N LEU A 59 -4.39 -3.47 -28.79
CA LEU A 59 -4.45 -2.58 -27.65
C LEU A 59 -5.76 -1.76 -27.64
N PHE A 60 -6.19 -1.30 -28.80
CA PHE A 60 -7.46 -0.58 -28.95
C PHE A 60 -8.66 -1.48 -28.61
N GLU A 61 -8.70 -2.69 -29.18
CA GLU A 61 -9.76 -3.67 -28.89
C GLU A 61 -9.84 -4.01 -27.42
N THR A 62 -8.70 -4.13 -26.74
CA THR A 62 -8.64 -4.39 -25.31
C THR A 62 -9.37 -3.31 -24.49
N VAL A 63 -9.16 -2.04 -24.80
CA VAL A 63 -9.86 -0.93 -24.11
C VAL A 63 -11.37 -1.00 -24.34
N ARG A 64 -11.78 -1.33 -25.57
CA ARG A 64 -13.21 -1.48 -25.89
C ARG A 64 -13.86 -2.61 -25.10
N GLU A 65 -13.20 -3.76 -25.00
CA GLU A 65 -13.70 -4.89 -24.21
C GLU A 65 -13.70 -4.60 -22.68
N GLN A 66 -12.70 -3.87 -22.18
CA GLN A 66 -12.72 -3.38 -20.79
C GLN A 66 -13.94 -2.50 -20.52
N ILE A 67 -14.28 -1.57 -21.42
CA ILE A 67 -15.47 -0.72 -21.29
C ILE A 67 -16.75 -1.56 -21.29
N LYS A 68 -16.90 -2.51 -22.22
CA LYS A 68 -18.07 -3.41 -22.27
C LYS A 68 -18.24 -4.21 -20.98
N LEU A 69 -17.14 -4.72 -20.41
CA LEU A 69 -17.20 -5.47 -19.17
C LEU A 69 -17.61 -4.58 -17.98
N LEU A 70 -17.07 -3.36 -17.88
CA LEU A 70 -17.46 -2.37 -16.87
C LEU A 70 -18.95 -2.03 -16.96
N ASP A 71 -19.47 -1.85 -18.17
CA ASP A 71 -20.86 -1.55 -18.44
C ASP A 71 -21.80 -2.65 -17.97
N LYS A 72 -21.43 -3.90 -18.19
CA LYS A 72 -22.18 -5.09 -17.74
C LYS A 72 -22.43 -5.07 -16.22
N TYR A 73 -21.49 -4.57 -15.43
CA TYR A 73 -21.58 -4.50 -13.96
C TYR A 73 -21.91 -3.09 -13.43
N SER A 74 -22.02 -2.10 -14.32
CA SER A 74 -22.18 -0.68 -13.96
C SER A 74 -21.12 -0.21 -12.95
N PHE A 75 -19.88 -0.62 -13.17
CA PHE A 75 -18.76 -0.20 -12.34
C PHE A 75 -18.15 1.10 -12.85
N PRO A 76 -17.85 2.08 -11.97
CA PRO A 76 -16.97 3.18 -12.32
C PRO A 76 -15.54 2.67 -12.47
N ALA A 77 -14.78 3.29 -13.37
CA ALA A 77 -13.37 3.01 -13.56
C ALA A 77 -12.61 4.27 -13.95
N THR A 78 -11.29 4.23 -13.81
CA THR A 78 -10.39 5.27 -14.29
C THR A 78 -9.59 4.74 -15.47
N PHE A 79 -9.62 5.48 -16.59
CA PHE A 79 -8.82 5.21 -17.78
C PHE A 79 -7.73 6.27 -17.89
N LEU A 80 -6.48 5.84 -17.76
CA LEU A 80 -5.31 6.72 -17.79
C LEU A 80 -4.60 6.59 -19.13
N LEU A 81 -4.45 7.70 -19.87
CA LEU A 81 -3.90 7.68 -21.21
C LEU A 81 -2.42 8.09 -21.22
N GLN A 82 -1.57 7.32 -21.88
CA GLN A 82 -0.28 7.79 -22.37
C GLN A 82 -0.49 8.93 -23.40
N TYR A 83 0.52 9.77 -23.64
CA TYR A 83 0.38 10.92 -24.53
C TYR A 83 0.02 10.55 -25.97
N ASP A 84 0.60 9.50 -26.51
CA ASP A 84 0.30 9.00 -27.87
C ASP A 84 -1.12 8.43 -27.96
N ALA A 85 -1.61 7.74 -26.97
CA ALA A 85 -3.02 7.34 -26.89
C ALA A 85 -3.94 8.58 -26.75
N LEU A 86 -3.54 9.59 -25.95
CA LEU A 86 -4.28 10.85 -25.81
C LEU A 86 -4.47 11.57 -27.15
N ILE A 87 -3.43 11.62 -28.00
CA ILE A 87 -3.50 12.34 -29.28
C ILE A 87 -4.17 11.53 -30.40
N ASN A 88 -4.44 10.23 -30.19
CA ASN A 88 -5.06 9.36 -31.20
C ASN A 88 -6.58 9.55 -31.24
N PRO A 89 -7.16 9.97 -32.39
CA PRO A 89 -8.61 10.17 -32.52
C PRO A 89 -9.44 8.94 -32.18
N LYS A 90 -8.98 7.72 -32.49
CA LYS A 90 -9.72 6.47 -32.17
C LYS A 90 -10.02 6.34 -30.69
N TYR A 91 -9.00 6.57 -29.81
CA TYR A 91 -9.21 6.52 -28.37
C TYR A 91 -10.04 7.69 -27.85
N GLN A 92 -9.89 8.89 -28.46
CA GLN A 92 -10.71 10.05 -28.11
C GLN A 92 -12.20 9.78 -28.37
N ASP A 93 -12.52 9.23 -29.56
CA ASP A 93 -13.90 8.92 -29.96
C ASP A 93 -14.47 7.79 -29.09
N LEU A 94 -13.72 6.72 -28.85
CA LEU A 94 -14.13 5.61 -27.98
C LEU A 94 -14.48 6.12 -26.58
N LEU A 95 -13.58 6.86 -25.93
CA LEU A 95 -13.77 7.30 -24.56
C LEU A 95 -14.85 8.39 -24.40
N LYS A 96 -15.04 9.25 -25.42
CA LYS A 96 -16.08 10.27 -25.39
C LYS A 96 -17.48 9.69 -25.62
N ASN A 97 -17.60 8.65 -26.44
CA ASN A 97 -18.89 8.14 -26.89
C ASN A 97 -19.36 6.89 -26.14
N GLU A 98 -18.42 6.04 -25.68
CA GLU A 98 -18.77 4.74 -25.09
C GLU A 98 -18.51 4.68 -23.58
N LEU A 99 -17.60 5.51 -23.03
CA LEU A 99 -17.35 5.50 -21.59
C LEU A 99 -18.49 6.20 -20.82
N LYS A 100 -19.05 5.52 -19.81
CA LYS A 100 -20.11 6.08 -18.98
C LYS A 100 -19.65 7.27 -18.13
N PRO A 101 -20.55 8.23 -17.83
CA PRO A 101 -20.22 9.45 -17.08
C PRO A 101 -19.72 9.23 -15.65
N ASN A 102 -19.98 8.05 -15.05
CA ASN A 102 -19.49 7.69 -13.72
C ASN A 102 -18.03 7.21 -13.73
N SER A 103 -17.43 7.10 -14.89
CA SER A 103 -16.01 6.77 -15.06
C SER A 103 -15.17 8.02 -15.30
N GLU A 104 -13.87 7.90 -15.14
CA GLU A 104 -12.89 8.98 -15.21
C GLU A 104 -11.88 8.75 -16.33
N ILE A 105 -11.50 9.83 -17.02
CA ILE A 105 -10.36 9.86 -17.92
C ILE A 105 -9.26 10.68 -17.27
N GLY A 106 -8.05 10.12 -17.15
CA GLY A 106 -6.89 10.73 -16.54
C GLY A 106 -5.62 10.54 -17.37
N ALA A 107 -4.47 10.85 -16.80
CA ALA A 107 -3.17 10.76 -17.44
C ALA A 107 -2.40 9.53 -16.98
N TRP A 108 -1.83 8.76 -17.92
CA TRP A 108 -0.80 7.77 -17.64
C TRP A 108 0.57 8.34 -17.93
N TRP A 109 1.38 8.45 -16.87
CA TRP A 109 2.62 9.21 -16.92
C TRP A 109 3.82 8.31 -17.21
N GLU A 110 3.85 7.83 -18.44
CA GLU A 110 5.02 7.28 -19.10
C GLU A 110 5.36 8.15 -20.31
N ILE A 111 6.61 8.43 -20.51
CA ILE A 111 7.08 9.36 -21.55
C ILE A 111 7.28 8.60 -22.85
N THR A 112 6.72 9.14 -23.93
CA THR A 112 6.75 8.57 -25.28
C THR A 112 7.40 9.53 -26.27
N GLN A 113 7.84 9.02 -27.43
CA GLN A 113 8.46 9.82 -28.47
C GLN A 113 7.58 11.02 -28.89
N PRO A 114 6.28 10.85 -29.23
CA PRO A 114 5.43 12.00 -29.61
C PRO A 114 5.31 13.05 -28.51
N HIS A 115 5.37 12.65 -27.25
CA HIS A 115 5.31 13.55 -26.10
C HIS A 115 6.58 14.41 -26.01
N VAL A 116 7.75 13.77 -26.11
CA VAL A 116 9.07 14.44 -26.03
C VAL A 116 9.24 15.41 -27.19
N GLU A 117 8.91 14.98 -28.41
CA GLU A 117 8.99 15.82 -29.62
C GLU A 117 8.04 17.03 -29.55
N ALA A 118 6.82 16.84 -29.04
CA ALA A 118 5.86 17.92 -28.84
C ALA A 118 6.35 18.95 -27.79
N ALA A 119 7.18 18.53 -26.83
CA ALA A 119 7.84 19.40 -25.86
C ALA A 119 9.14 20.07 -26.41
N GLY A 120 9.51 19.80 -27.65
CA GLY A 120 10.75 20.32 -28.26
C GLY A 120 12.01 19.70 -27.68
N ILE A 121 11.93 18.48 -27.15
CA ILE A 121 13.02 17.71 -26.58
C ILE A 121 13.40 16.59 -27.56
N LYS A 122 14.67 16.21 -27.60
CA LYS A 122 15.14 15.13 -28.47
C LYS A 122 14.79 13.77 -27.86
N TRP A 123 14.12 12.91 -28.63
CA TRP A 123 13.89 11.51 -28.25
C TRP A 123 15.20 10.71 -28.15
N ARG A 124 15.28 9.82 -27.16
CA ARG A 124 16.49 9.04 -26.85
C ARG A 124 16.28 7.52 -26.95
N GLY A 125 15.04 7.08 -27.22
CA GLY A 125 14.69 5.65 -27.31
C GLY A 125 14.83 5.10 -28.74
N GLU A 126 14.92 3.78 -28.84
CA GLU A 126 14.94 3.05 -30.12
C GLU A 126 13.56 2.87 -30.74
N HIS A 127 12.52 2.81 -29.87
CA HIS A 127 11.11 2.70 -30.25
C HIS A 127 10.35 3.91 -29.71
N SER A 128 9.15 4.15 -30.21
CA SER A 128 8.30 5.28 -29.76
C SER A 128 7.94 5.23 -28.27
N TRP A 129 8.02 4.07 -27.67
CA TRP A 129 8.03 3.83 -26.22
C TRP A 129 9.07 2.74 -25.90
N VAL A 130 9.75 2.87 -24.76
CA VAL A 130 10.71 1.89 -24.22
C VAL A 130 10.57 1.80 -22.71
N SER A 131 10.92 0.66 -22.11
CA SER A 131 10.85 0.45 -20.67
C SER A 131 12.08 0.93 -19.88
N HIS A 132 13.00 1.64 -20.51
CA HIS A 132 14.20 2.16 -19.86
C HIS A 132 13.85 3.35 -18.95
N ALA A 133 14.25 3.28 -17.68
CA ALA A 133 13.85 4.25 -16.66
C ALA A 133 14.26 5.69 -16.99
N ASN A 134 15.46 5.90 -17.55
CA ASN A 134 15.97 7.22 -17.93
C ASN A 134 15.27 7.82 -19.18
N ILE A 135 14.39 7.07 -19.83
CA ILE A 135 13.66 7.49 -21.03
C ILE A 135 12.15 7.53 -20.75
N ALA A 136 11.62 6.47 -20.15
CA ALA A 136 10.18 6.31 -19.92
C ALA A 136 9.63 7.11 -18.73
N PHE A 137 10.50 7.58 -17.82
CA PHE A 137 10.06 8.34 -16.65
C PHE A 137 10.70 9.72 -16.59
N THR A 138 9.95 10.68 -16.06
CA THR A 138 10.43 12.06 -15.91
C THR A 138 11.68 12.20 -15.06
N THR A 139 11.98 11.25 -14.18
CA THR A 139 13.26 11.16 -13.45
C THR A 139 14.50 11.12 -14.36
N GLY A 140 14.36 10.73 -15.63
CA GLY A 140 15.41 10.80 -16.63
C GLY A 140 15.55 12.14 -17.36
N TYR A 141 14.80 13.16 -16.94
CA TYR A 141 14.76 14.50 -17.55
C TYR A 141 15.11 15.57 -16.50
N THR A 142 15.67 16.70 -16.97
CA THR A 142 15.92 17.85 -16.11
C THR A 142 14.61 18.41 -15.56
N PRO A 143 14.60 19.12 -14.41
CA PRO A 143 13.39 19.76 -13.88
C PRO A 143 12.64 20.62 -14.90
N GLN A 144 13.37 21.40 -15.71
CA GLN A 144 12.79 22.26 -16.76
C GLN A 144 12.16 21.45 -17.90
N GLU A 145 12.73 20.31 -18.27
CA GLU A 145 12.14 19.39 -19.25
C GLU A 145 10.89 18.71 -18.70
N ARG A 146 10.89 18.32 -17.41
CA ARG A 146 9.71 17.75 -16.73
C ARG A 146 8.52 18.71 -16.80
N GLU A 147 8.75 20.00 -16.49
CA GLU A 147 7.70 21.02 -16.57
C GLU A 147 7.15 21.19 -17.99
N LYS A 148 8.03 21.23 -19.02
CA LYS A 148 7.60 21.30 -20.43
C LYS A 148 6.76 20.08 -20.82
N LEU A 149 7.17 18.88 -20.42
CA LEU A 149 6.41 17.64 -20.67
C LEU A 149 5.02 17.74 -20.02
N VAL A 150 4.95 18.18 -18.76
CA VAL A 150 3.67 18.38 -18.07
C VAL A 150 2.80 19.38 -18.82
N ASP A 151 3.32 20.54 -19.19
CA ASP A 151 2.56 21.58 -19.87
C ASP A 151 1.98 21.09 -21.22
N VAL A 152 2.80 20.44 -22.02
CA VAL A 152 2.37 19.89 -23.31
C VAL A 152 1.25 18.85 -23.14
N TYR A 153 1.38 17.97 -22.16
CA TYR A 153 0.36 16.96 -21.88
C TYR A 153 -0.95 17.60 -21.43
N MET A 154 -0.89 18.47 -20.42
CA MET A 154 -2.06 19.06 -19.79
C MET A 154 -2.86 19.94 -20.76
N GLU A 155 -2.17 20.78 -21.54
CA GLU A 155 -2.83 21.61 -22.54
C GLU A 155 -3.45 20.77 -23.69
N LYS A 156 -2.79 19.70 -24.11
CA LYS A 156 -3.34 18.77 -25.08
C LYS A 156 -4.59 18.08 -24.54
N PHE A 157 -4.54 17.58 -23.30
CA PHE A 157 -5.68 16.92 -22.63
C PHE A 157 -6.88 17.87 -22.54
N LYS A 158 -6.66 19.11 -22.07
CA LYS A 158 -7.72 20.15 -21.97
C LYS A 158 -8.32 20.48 -23.35
N LYS A 159 -7.49 20.57 -24.38
CA LYS A 159 -7.96 20.82 -25.76
C LYS A 159 -8.90 19.71 -26.25
N ILE A 160 -8.65 18.45 -25.86
CA ILE A 160 -9.42 17.29 -26.31
C ILE A 160 -10.67 17.05 -25.47
N PHE A 161 -10.55 17.13 -24.12
CA PHE A 161 -11.62 16.78 -23.18
C PHE A 161 -12.28 17.98 -22.48
N GLY A 162 -11.86 19.22 -22.81
CA GLY A 162 -12.46 20.47 -22.25
C GLY A 162 -12.05 20.82 -20.81
N LYS A 163 -11.32 19.94 -20.13
CA LYS A 163 -10.83 20.10 -18.74
C LYS A 163 -9.47 19.44 -18.57
N TYR A 164 -8.74 19.81 -17.51
CA TYR A 164 -7.53 19.08 -17.13
C TYR A 164 -7.88 17.73 -16.48
N PRO A 165 -6.98 16.71 -16.55
CA PRO A 165 -7.17 15.47 -15.82
C PRO A 165 -7.14 15.74 -14.31
N GLN A 166 -7.94 14.98 -13.55
CA GLN A 166 -7.93 15.06 -12.09
C GLN A 166 -6.94 14.06 -11.49
N SER A 167 -6.68 12.96 -12.19
CA SER A 167 -5.79 11.89 -11.75
C SER A 167 -4.65 11.67 -12.72
N VAL A 168 -3.48 11.38 -12.16
CA VAL A 168 -2.27 11.01 -12.89
C VAL A 168 -1.69 9.74 -12.28
N GLY A 169 -1.60 8.66 -13.05
CA GLY A 169 -0.94 7.41 -12.64
C GLY A 169 0.39 7.20 -13.33
N SER A 170 1.29 6.50 -12.69
CA SER A 170 2.57 6.06 -13.25
C SER A 170 3.06 4.84 -12.47
N TRP A 171 3.95 4.06 -13.06
CA TRP A 171 4.72 3.08 -12.28
C TRP A 171 5.52 3.78 -11.18
N TYR A 172 6.10 4.92 -11.48
CA TYR A 172 6.67 5.85 -10.52
C TYR A 172 6.57 7.30 -11.06
N ILE A 173 6.16 8.23 -10.19
CA ILE A 173 6.18 9.66 -10.48
C ILE A 173 7.10 10.37 -9.48
N ASP A 174 7.98 11.24 -9.99
CA ASP A 174 8.89 12.02 -9.13
C ASP A 174 8.18 13.21 -8.46
N SER A 175 8.73 13.66 -7.34
CA SER A 175 8.11 14.71 -6.53
C SER A 175 8.07 16.08 -7.22
N HIS A 176 9.08 16.43 -8.02
CA HIS A 176 9.07 17.69 -8.79
C HIS A 176 7.90 17.72 -9.77
N THR A 177 7.77 16.66 -10.58
CA THR A 177 6.68 16.52 -11.55
C THR A 177 5.31 16.56 -10.88
N LEU A 178 5.12 15.77 -9.80
CA LEU A 178 3.83 15.71 -9.09
C LEU A 178 3.46 17.04 -8.45
N ALA A 179 4.42 17.73 -7.81
CA ALA A 179 4.22 19.04 -7.23
C ALA A 179 3.84 20.09 -8.28
N TYR A 180 4.55 20.12 -9.42
CA TYR A 180 4.24 21.03 -10.51
C TYR A 180 2.84 20.79 -11.10
N MET A 181 2.45 19.53 -11.29
CA MET A 181 1.09 19.16 -11.72
C MET A 181 0.03 19.65 -10.73
N TYR A 182 0.28 19.53 -9.43
CA TYR A 182 -0.63 20.04 -8.41
C TYR A 182 -0.68 21.57 -8.41
N ASP A 183 0.46 22.23 -8.38
CA ASP A 183 0.53 23.69 -8.23
C ASP A 183 -0.13 24.40 -9.43
N LYS A 184 0.10 23.92 -10.62
CA LYS A 184 -0.38 24.54 -11.85
C LYS A 184 -1.74 24.03 -12.32
N TYR A 185 -1.96 22.73 -12.28
CA TYR A 185 -3.10 22.07 -12.91
C TYR A 185 -4.11 21.46 -11.91
N LYS A 186 -3.80 21.50 -10.60
CA LYS A 186 -4.68 21.10 -9.50
C LYS A 186 -5.15 19.66 -9.59
N ILE A 187 -4.27 18.73 -9.99
CA ILE A 187 -4.57 17.30 -9.87
C ILE A 187 -4.86 16.92 -8.42
N ILE A 188 -5.68 15.91 -8.19
CA ILE A 188 -6.18 15.54 -6.86
C ILE A 188 -5.82 14.14 -6.41
N ALA A 189 -5.38 13.28 -7.33
CA ALA A 189 -4.98 11.91 -7.04
C ALA A 189 -3.83 11.44 -7.93
N SER A 190 -3.02 10.53 -7.40
CA SER A 190 -2.01 9.82 -8.17
C SER A 190 -1.98 8.33 -7.76
N CYS A 191 -1.37 7.50 -8.57
CA CYS A 191 -1.03 6.13 -8.19
C CYS A 191 0.39 5.77 -8.64
N ASN A 192 1.06 4.91 -7.88
CA ASN A 192 2.35 4.35 -8.23
C ASN A 192 2.41 2.85 -7.91
N CYS A 193 3.41 2.18 -8.51
CA CYS A 193 3.54 0.74 -8.37
C CYS A 193 3.75 0.31 -6.90
N LYS A 194 3.32 -0.93 -6.61
CA LYS A 194 3.67 -1.65 -5.37
C LYS A 194 5.18 -1.77 -5.18
N ASP A 195 5.61 -2.18 -3.99
CA ASP A 195 7.00 -2.56 -3.78
C ASP A 195 7.39 -3.71 -4.72
N GLN A 196 8.51 -3.57 -5.39
CA GLN A 196 9.10 -4.60 -6.25
C GLN A 196 10.59 -4.33 -6.51
N VAL A 197 11.36 -5.38 -6.73
CA VAL A 197 12.79 -5.32 -6.98
C VAL A 197 13.08 -5.77 -8.41
N GLY A 198 13.85 -4.96 -9.15
CA GLY A 198 14.41 -5.30 -10.45
C GLY A 198 13.40 -5.51 -11.58
N THR A 199 12.24 -4.87 -11.52
CA THR A 199 11.17 -5.03 -12.52
C THR A 199 11.10 -3.78 -13.40
N ASP A 200 11.04 -3.96 -14.73
CA ASP A 200 10.85 -2.87 -15.71
C ASP A 200 11.75 -1.64 -15.52
N GLY A 201 13.01 -1.89 -15.15
CA GLY A 201 14.01 -0.82 -15.03
C GLY A 201 13.98 -0.05 -13.73
N TYR A 202 13.21 -0.48 -12.71
CA TYR A 202 13.21 0.19 -11.40
C TYR A 202 13.05 -0.79 -10.23
N THR A 203 13.51 -0.33 -9.08
CA THR A 203 13.26 -0.93 -7.77
C THR A 203 12.55 0.09 -6.90
N LEU A 204 11.42 -0.31 -6.32
CA LEU A 204 10.66 0.41 -5.31
C LEU A 204 10.66 -0.45 -4.04
N TRP A 205 11.36 -0.02 -2.97
CA TRP A 205 11.51 -0.86 -1.80
C TRP A 205 11.42 -0.09 -0.49
N GLY A 206 10.65 -0.62 0.43
CA GLY A 206 10.48 -0.04 1.76
C GLY A 206 9.35 0.98 1.88
N GLY A 207 8.54 1.23 0.85
CA GLY A 207 7.51 2.26 0.83
C GLY A 207 6.24 1.90 1.60
N TYR A 208 5.28 2.79 1.62
CA TYR A 208 3.97 2.60 2.24
C TYR A 208 3.25 1.38 1.63
N TRP A 209 2.93 0.35 2.44
CA TRP A 209 2.49 -0.94 1.92
C TRP A 209 1.02 -0.94 1.50
N ASN A 210 0.76 -1.23 0.23
CA ASN A 210 -0.57 -1.48 -0.38
C ASN A 210 -1.68 -0.43 -0.15
N GLN A 211 -1.43 0.70 0.48
CA GLN A 211 -2.45 1.69 0.82
C GLN A 211 -2.17 3.04 0.13
N ALA A 212 -2.64 4.15 0.69
CA ALA A 212 -2.40 5.47 0.15
C ALA A 212 -1.75 6.40 1.18
N TYR A 213 -0.95 7.36 0.68
CA TYR A 213 -0.20 8.30 1.50
C TYR A 213 0.00 9.64 0.79
N TYR A 214 0.27 10.70 1.54
CA TYR A 214 0.78 11.95 1.00
C TYR A 214 2.30 11.88 0.87
N PRO A 215 2.86 12.08 -0.35
CA PRO A 215 4.30 12.02 -0.57
C PRO A 215 5.02 13.27 -0.12
N SER A 216 6.30 13.12 0.26
CA SER A 216 7.19 14.23 0.53
C SER A 216 7.48 15.04 -0.74
N LYS A 217 7.62 16.36 -0.57
CA LYS A 217 8.10 17.28 -1.63
C LYS A 217 9.50 16.96 -2.12
N LEU A 218 10.31 16.31 -1.30
CA LEU A 218 11.69 15.96 -1.65
C LEU A 218 11.82 14.57 -2.26
N ASN A 219 10.86 13.67 -1.98
CA ASN A 219 10.90 12.28 -2.44
C ASN A 219 9.49 11.70 -2.50
N ALA A 220 8.93 11.54 -3.68
CA ALA A 220 7.55 11.05 -3.83
C ALA A 220 7.35 9.59 -3.35
N TYR A 221 8.41 8.83 -3.14
CA TYR A 221 8.34 7.47 -2.57
C TYR A 221 8.29 7.47 -1.03
N MET A 222 8.66 8.60 -0.42
CA MET A 222 8.69 8.80 1.02
C MET A 222 7.39 9.45 1.50
N PRO A 223 6.61 8.84 2.39
CA PRO A 223 5.52 9.53 3.07
C PRO A 223 6.01 10.77 3.81
N ALA A 224 5.26 11.87 3.72
CA ALA A 224 5.54 13.08 4.46
C ALA A 224 5.01 12.99 5.90
N GLN A 225 5.72 13.60 6.85
CA GLN A 225 5.33 13.67 8.26
C GLN A 225 4.48 14.90 8.57
N THR A 226 4.64 15.99 7.78
CA THR A 226 3.98 17.27 8.03
C THR A 226 3.14 17.72 6.82
N SER A 227 2.15 18.57 7.07
CA SER A 227 1.38 19.21 6.00
C SER A 227 2.21 20.15 5.14
N GLU A 228 3.26 20.74 5.72
CA GLU A 228 4.21 21.62 5.03
C GLU A 228 5.16 20.85 4.12
N GLY A 229 5.60 19.67 4.56
CA GLY A 229 6.51 18.78 3.83
C GLY A 229 5.84 17.96 2.73
N GLN A 230 4.51 17.82 2.76
CA GLN A 230 3.79 16.99 1.80
C GLN A 230 3.45 17.71 0.49
N ILE A 231 3.36 16.93 -0.59
CA ILE A 231 2.60 17.30 -1.78
C ILE A 231 1.15 16.90 -1.50
N PRO A 232 0.15 17.81 -1.57
CA PRO A 232 -1.23 17.51 -1.16
C PRO A 232 -2.01 16.74 -2.25
N VAL A 233 -1.36 15.73 -2.83
CA VAL A 233 -1.92 14.76 -3.79
C VAL A 233 -1.64 13.36 -3.24
N PRO A 234 -2.64 12.64 -2.76
CA PRO A 234 -2.41 11.28 -2.26
C PRO A 234 -1.99 10.34 -3.40
N ILE A 235 -1.00 9.51 -3.12
CA ILE A 235 -0.54 8.44 -4.00
C ILE A 235 -1.14 7.12 -3.50
N PHE A 236 -1.95 6.46 -4.33
CA PHE A 236 -2.53 5.15 -4.09
C PHE A 236 -1.61 4.06 -4.66
N ARG A 237 -1.27 3.07 -3.82
CA ARG A 237 -0.36 1.99 -4.24
C ARG A 237 -1.09 1.00 -5.15
N MET A 238 -0.52 0.74 -6.32
CA MET A 238 -1.16 -0.08 -7.35
C MET A 238 -1.05 -1.58 -7.09
N LEU A 239 -1.90 -2.33 -7.78
CA LEU A 239 -1.86 -3.73 -8.12
C LEU A 239 -2.17 -4.72 -6.99
N GLY A 240 -2.37 -4.30 -5.74
CA GLY A 240 -2.77 -5.19 -4.65
C GLY A 240 -1.86 -6.40 -4.46
N SER A 241 -0.73 -6.20 -3.80
CA SER A 241 0.25 -7.26 -3.52
C SER A 241 -0.27 -8.27 -2.52
N ASP A 242 0.06 -9.55 -2.71
CA ASP A 242 -0.15 -10.59 -1.70
C ASP A 242 0.52 -10.20 -0.38
N PRO A 243 -0.22 -10.12 0.74
CA PRO A 243 0.34 -9.64 2.01
C PRO A 243 1.38 -10.58 2.62
N ILE A 244 1.33 -11.87 2.31
CA ILE A 244 2.23 -12.89 2.87
C ILE A 244 3.41 -13.14 1.94
N TYR A 245 3.12 -13.49 0.67
CA TYR A 245 4.09 -14.11 -0.23
C TYR A 245 4.81 -13.15 -1.16
N GLN A 246 4.20 -12.01 -1.55
CA GLN A 246 4.85 -11.08 -2.48
C GLN A 246 6.20 -10.58 -1.96
N TYR A 247 6.32 -10.35 -0.66
CA TYR A 247 7.54 -9.80 -0.06
C TYR A 247 8.76 -10.71 -0.25
N ASP A 248 8.60 -12.04 -0.08
CA ASP A 248 9.70 -13.01 -0.16
C ASP A 248 9.93 -13.56 -1.58
N THR A 249 9.11 -13.17 -2.56
CA THR A 249 9.24 -13.66 -3.94
C THR A 249 10.57 -13.22 -4.55
N GLY A 250 11.33 -14.18 -5.09
CA GLY A 250 12.64 -13.90 -5.69
C GLY A 250 13.74 -13.61 -4.67
N LEU A 251 13.56 -14.00 -3.42
CA LEU A 251 14.60 -13.87 -2.39
C LEU A 251 15.91 -14.54 -2.83
N GLY A 252 17.02 -13.82 -2.68
CA GLY A 252 18.35 -14.25 -3.13
C GLY A 252 18.62 -13.97 -4.62
N HIS A 253 17.65 -13.40 -5.36
CA HIS A 253 17.79 -12.97 -6.74
C HIS A 253 17.68 -11.44 -6.84
N ASP A 254 18.10 -10.88 -7.95
CA ASP A 254 18.06 -9.45 -8.27
C ASP A 254 16.69 -8.99 -8.80
N ARG A 255 15.72 -9.92 -8.96
CA ARG A 255 14.38 -9.66 -9.47
C ARG A 255 13.33 -10.43 -8.68
N GLN A 256 12.26 -9.72 -8.28
CA GLN A 256 11.07 -10.35 -7.72
C GLN A 256 10.10 -10.83 -8.81
N GLY A 257 9.39 -11.94 -8.51
CA GLY A 257 8.17 -12.30 -9.22
C GLY A 257 6.99 -11.41 -8.80
N VAL A 258 5.81 -11.67 -9.37
CA VAL A 258 4.60 -10.89 -9.10
C VAL A 258 3.49 -11.81 -8.58
N ILE A 259 2.99 -11.51 -7.38
CA ILE A 259 1.80 -12.12 -6.77
C ILE A 259 0.86 -10.98 -6.38
N SER A 260 -0.11 -10.68 -7.25
CA SER A 260 -0.96 -9.49 -7.12
C SER A 260 -2.37 -9.72 -7.69
N LEU A 261 -3.25 -8.73 -7.51
CA LEU A 261 -4.62 -8.73 -8.04
C LEU A 261 -4.69 -8.52 -9.57
N GLU A 262 -3.56 -8.34 -10.22
CA GLU A 262 -3.52 -8.17 -11.68
C GLU A 262 -4.13 -9.38 -12.40
N PRO A 263 -5.07 -9.16 -13.34
CA PRO A 263 -5.88 -10.23 -13.94
C PRO A 263 -5.13 -11.11 -14.94
N VAL A 264 -3.81 -10.98 -15.02
CA VAL A 264 -2.92 -11.65 -15.98
C VAL A 264 -2.04 -12.75 -15.34
N TYR A 265 -1.96 -12.79 -14.02
CA TYR A 265 -1.14 -13.77 -13.31
C TYR A 265 -1.94 -14.99 -12.88
N ARG A 266 -1.55 -16.18 -13.38
CA ARG A 266 -2.29 -17.45 -13.22
C ARG A 266 -2.36 -17.92 -11.76
N GLU A 267 -1.34 -17.63 -10.97
CA GLU A 267 -1.24 -18.09 -9.57
C GLU A 267 -1.81 -17.08 -8.56
N SER A 268 -2.36 -15.96 -9.05
CA SER A 268 -2.92 -14.90 -8.21
C SER A 268 -4.16 -14.26 -8.83
N GLY A 269 -4.07 -13.16 -9.56
CA GLY A 269 -5.21 -12.42 -10.08
C GLY A 269 -6.10 -13.18 -11.07
N MET A 270 -5.66 -14.30 -11.65
CA MET A 270 -6.47 -15.24 -12.44
C MET A 270 -6.94 -16.46 -11.66
N ASP A 271 -6.57 -16.61 -10.38
CA ASP A 271 -7.02 -17.71 -9.52
C ASP A 271 -8.14 -17.24 -8.59
N LYS A 272 -9.32 -17.85 -8.73
CA LYS A 272 -10.49 -17.46 -7.93
C LYS A 272 -10.26 -17.62 -6.43
N LYS A 273 -9.58 -18.67 -6.01
CA LYS A 273 -9.32 -18.93 -4.59
C LYS A 273 -8.37 -17.89 -4.01
N TRP A 274 -7.35 -17.53 -4.79
CA TRP A 274 -6.42 -16.47 -4.37
C TRP A 274 -7.12 -15.12 -4.31
N VAL A 275 -7.97 -14.76 -5.29
CA VAL A 275 -8.71 -13.48 -5.28
C VAL A 275 -9.66 -13.41 -4.08
N GLU A 276 -10.39 -14.49 -3.76
CA GLU A 276 -11.26 -14.58 -2.59
C GLU A 276 -10.45 -14.43 -1.28
N TYR A 277 -9.30 -15.12 -1.17
CA TYR A 277 -8.37 -15.00 -0.05
C TYR A 277 -7.83 -13.56 0.09
N PHE A 278 -7.38 -12.93 -1.00
CA PHE A 278 -6.90 -11.56 -0.98
C PHE A 278 -7.99 -10.57 -0.54
N LEU A 279 -9.19 -10.69 -1.09
CA LEU A 279 -10.31 -9.82 -0.72
C LEU A 279 -10.79 -10.05 0.72
N GLU A 280 -10.66 -11.25 1.28
CA GLU A 280 -10.91 -11.51 2.70
C GLU A 280 -10.03 -10.63 3.59
N SER A 281 -8.74 -10.47 3.26
CA SER A 281 -7.83 -9.57 3.97
C SER A 281 -8.21 -8.09 3.84
N ILE A 282 -8.91 -7.72 2.76
CA ILE A 282 -9.38 -6.33 2.54
C ILE A 282 -10.66 -6.05 3.34
N VAL A 283 -11.63 -6.99 3.34
CA VAL A 283 -13.00 -6.70 3.81
C VAL A 283 -13.28 -7.10 5.25
N ASN A 284 -12.62 -8.13 5.78
CA ASN A 284 -13.01 -8.75 7.05
C ASN A 284 -11.96 -8.61 8.16
N GLN A 285 -10.87 -7.89 7.92
CA GLN A 285 -9.77 -7.76 8.87
C GLN A 285 -9.63 -6.31 9.38
N PRO A 286 -9.02 -6.10 10.57
CA PRO A 286 -8.65 -4.78 11.06
C PRO A 286 -7.76 -4.02 10.06
N CYS A 287 -8.06 -2.75 9.81
CA CYS A 287 -7.33 -1.94 8.81
C CYS A 287 -7.06 -0.50 9.24
N LEU A 288 -7.53 -0.07 10.43
CA LEU A 288 -7.45 1.30 10.94
C LEU A 288 -8.24 2.28 10.05
N ALA A 289 -7.58 3.28 9.47
CA ALA A 289 -8.27 4.38 8.78
C ALA A 289 -9.07 3.92 7.54
N PHE A 290 -8.56 2.98 6.76
CA PHE A 290 -9.21 2.40 5.58
C PHE A 290 -8.43 1.19 5.06
N ASN A 291 -9.04 0.45 4.11
CA ASN A 291 -8.33 -0.53 3.30
C ASN A 291 -8.55 -0.24 1.82
N TYR A 292 -7.54 -0.52 1.00
CA TYR A 292 -7.51 -0.17 -0.41
C TYR A 292 -6.89 -1.29 -1.26
N ALA A 293 -7.47 -1.53 -2.43
CA ALA A 293 -6.85 -2.30 -3.48
C ALA A 293 -7.16 -1.71 -4.86
N GLN A 294 -6.24 -1.87 -5.80
CA GLN A 294 -6.44 -1.52 -7.20
C GLN A 294 -6.60 -2.77 -8.03
N ALA A 295 -7.65 -2.78 -8.85
CA ALA A 295 -7.92 -3.73 -9.92
C ALA A 295 -7.78 -3.04 -11.28
N GLY A 296 -7.97 -3.78 -12.35
CA GLY A 296 -7.76 -3.30 -13.71
C GLY A 296 -6.38 -3.67 -14.21
N GLN A 297 -6.04 -3.26 -15.42
CA GLN A 297 -4.75 -3.59 -16.05
C GLN A 297 -4.45 -2.69 -17.24
N GLU A 298 -3.18 -2.58 -17.62
CA GLU A 298 -2.76 -1.96 -18.87
C GLU A 298 -3.19 -2.78 -20.09
N ASN A 299 -3.56 -2.08 -21.14
CA ASN A 299 -4.05 -2.71 -22.38
C ASN A 299 -2.98 -3.50 -23.14
N SER A 300 -1.69 -3.31 -22.87
CA SER A 300 -0.59 -4.01 -23.53
C SER A 300 -0.54 -5.53 -23.22
N PHE A 301 -1.18 -5.98 -22.17
CA PHE A 301 -1.39 -7.43 -21.95
C PHE A 301 -2.44 -8.05 -22.85
N THR A 302 -3.13 -7.25 -23.66
CA THR A 302 -4.22 -7.61 -24.57
C THR A 302 -5.46 -8.21 -23.87
N TRP A 303 -6.62 -8.14 -24.53
CA TRP A 303 -7.84 -8.71 -23.98
C TRP A 303 -7.72 -10.22 -23.73
N ASN A 304 -7.12 -10.94 -24.64
CA ASN A 304 -6.90 -12.38 -24.50
C ASN A 304 -6.09 -12.75 -23.24
N GLY A 305 -5.12 -11.90 -22.86
CA GLY A 305 -4.31 -12.12 -21.66
C GLY A 305 -5.05 -11.85 -20.35
N MET A 306 -6.01 -10.91 -20.33
CA MET A 306 -6.66 -10.45 -19.08
C MET A 306 -8.13 -10.87 -18.94
N GLN A 307 -8.83 -11.23 -20.02
CA GLN A 307 -10.27 -11.51 -20.03
C GLN A 307 -10.68 -12.48 -18.91
N LYS A 308 -10.02 -13.63 -18.84
CA LYS A 308 -10.34 -14.66 -17.86
C LYS A 308 -10.25 -14.16 -16.41
N GLY A 309 -9.22 -13.35 -16.12
CA GLY A 309 -9.04 -12.78 -14.79
C GLY A 309 -10.12 -11.74 -14.48
N LEU A 310 -10.39 -10.81 -15.37
CA LEU A 310 -11.40 -9.76 -15.17
C LEU A 310 -12.81 -10.33 -15.07
N GLU A 311 -13.20 -11.26 -15.95
CA GLU A 311 -14.52 -11.91 -15.93
C GLU A 311 -14.74 -12.75 -14.67
N MET A 312 -13.66 -13.23 -14.04
CA MET A 312 -13.71 -13.93 -12.75
C MET A 312 -13.77 -12.97 -11.56
N GLN A 313 -13.01 -11.86 -11.58
CA GLN A 313 -12.94 -10.90 -10.48
C GLN A 313 -14.23 -10.08 -10.34
N PHE A 314 -14.81 -9.60 -11.45
CA PHE A 314 -15.94 -8.66 -11.43
C PHE A 314 -17.20 -9.19 -10.73
N PRO A 315 -17.63 -10.46 -10.92
CA PRO A 315 -18.73 -11.05 -10.13
C PRO A 315 -18.46 -11.02 -8.62
N ILE A 316 -17.21 -11.22 -8.19
CA ILE A 316 -16.83 -11.18 -6.77
C ILE A 316 -16.95 -9.74 -6.25
N PHE A 317 -16.44 -8.74 -6.99
CA PHE A 317 -16.59 -7.33 -6.64
C PHE A 317 -18.07 -6.90 -6.59
N ASP A 318 -18.89 -7.35 -7.53
CA ASP A 318 -20.34 -7.05 -7.56
C ASP A 318 -21.06 -7.61 -6.33
N SER A 319 -20.73 -8.86 -5.95
CA SER A 319 -21.25 -9.46 -4.73
C SER A 319 -20.85 -8.68 -3.48
N LEU A 320 -19.58 -8.31 -3.34
CA LEU A 320 -19.10 -7.54 -2.19
C LEU A 320 -19.66 -6.12 -2.15
N LYS A 321 -19.83 -5.48 -3.30
CA LYS A 321 -20.48 -4.16 -3.44
C LYS A 321 -21.95 -4.23 -3.01
N LYS A 322 -22.72 -5.21 -3.48
CA LYS A 322 -24.13 -5.44 -3.09
C LYS A 322 -24.28 -5.71 -1.59
N LEU A 323 -23.32 -6.36 -0.99
CA LEU A 323 -23.25 -6.59 0.46
C LEU A 323 -22.72 -5.38 1.26
N HIS A 324 -22.47 -4.24 0.61
CA HIS A 324 -21.88 -3.03 1.20
C HIS A 324 -20.53 -3.24 1.90
N LYS A 325 -19.80 -4.29 1.51
CA LYS A 325 -18.46 -4.59 2.06
C LYS A 325 -17.34 -3.81 1.40
N ILE A 326 -17.53 -3.39 0.16
CA ILE A 326 -16.58 -2.54 -0.59
C ILE A 326 -17.30 -1.38 -1.28
N LYS A 327 -16.52 -0.33 -1.56
CA LYS A 327 -16.89 0.76 -2.46
C LYS A 327 -16.02 0.69 -3.70
N ILE A 328 -16.63 0.71 -4.88
CA ILE A 328 -15.90 0.85 -6.15
C ILE A 328 -15.98 2.32 -6.54
N GLN A 329 -14.83 2.95 -6.72
CA GLN A 329 -14.69 4.39 -6.99
C GLN A 329 -13.67 4.62 -8.10
N THR A 330 -13.73 5.77 -8.76
CA THR A 330 -12.63 6.25 -9.59
C THR A 330 -11.45 6.69 -8.73
N LEU A 331 -10.26 6.80 -9.32
CA LEU A 331 -9.07 7.27 -8.62
C LEU A 331 -9.26 8.71 -8.11
N GLY A 332 -9.87 9.58 -8.93
CA GLY A 332 -10.20 10.96 -8.55
C GLY A 332 -11.20 11.05 -7.41
N GLU A 333 -12.25 10.21 -7.38
CA GLU A 333 -13.18 10.14 -6.25
C GLU A 333 -12.47 9.71 -4.96
N SER A 334 -11.59 8.72 -5.05
CA SER A 334 -10.78 8.27 -3.91
C SER A 334 -9.82 9.36 -3.44
N GLY A 335 -9.17 10.09 -4.36
CA GLY A 335 -8.31 11.22 -4.03
C GLY A 335 -9.06 12.36 -3.34
N LYS A 336 -10.24 12.72 -3.84
CA LYS A 336 -11.10 13.73 -3.21
C LYS A 336 -11.50 13.29 -1.81
N TRP A 337 -12.01 12.06 -1.66
CA TRP A 337 -12.36 11.49 -0.36
C TRP A 337 -11.18 11.51 0.62
N PHE A 338 -9.98 11.10 0.17
CA PHE A 338 -8.79 11.07 1.02
C PHE A 338 -8.41 12.47 1.53
N LYS A 339 -8.42 13.46 0.65
CA LYS A 339 -8.15 14.87 0.99
C LYS A 339 -9.19 15.48 1.94
N GLU A 340 -10.45 15.10 1.83
CA GLU A 340 -11.53 15.54 2.73
C GLU A 340 -11.43 14.91 4.13
N LYS A 341 -10.87 13.70 4.23
CA LYS A 341 -10.80 12.94 5.48
C LYS A 341 -9.51 13.12 6.24
N PHE A 342 -8.40 13.32 5.55
CA PHE A 342 -7.07 13.30 6.14
C PHE A 342 -6.25 14.52 5.71
N SER A 343 -5.80 15.31 6.70
CA SER A 343 -4.87 16.44 6.47
C SER A 343 -3.42 15.97 6.30
N THR A 344 -3.07 14.81 6.87
CA THR A 344 -1.79 14.11 6.76
C THR A 344 -2.04 12.63 6.54
N THR A 345 -1.04 11.86 6.18
CA THR A 345 -1.15 10.41 5.98
C THR A 345 -1.63 9.71 7.26
N PRO A 346 -2.79 9.03 7.25
CA PRO A 346 -3.29 8.30 8.42
C PRO A 346 -2.55 6.98 8.61
N ALA A 347 -2.65 6.40 9.81
CA ALA A 347 -2.21 5.02 10.02
C ALA A 347 -3.19 4.02 9.37
N THR A 348 -2.63 2.96 8.77
CA THR A 348 -3.37 1.85 8.15
C THR A 348 -2.78 0.50 8.50
N ALA A 349 -3.57 -0.56 8.36
CA ALA A 349 -3.10 -1.92 8.55
C ALA A 349 -3.62 -2.85 7.45
N VAL A 350 -2.84 -3.87 7.12
CA VAL A 350 -3.26 -5.00 6.28
C VAL A 350 -2.99 -6.28 7.06
N THR A 351 -4.05 -6.98 7.41
CA THR A 351 -3.99 -8.18 8.26
C THR A 351 -4.45 -9.39 7.48
N THR A 352 -3.69 -10.48 7.53
CA THR A 352 -4.03 -11.73 6.85
C THR A 352 -3.76 -12.91 7.77
N MET A 353 -4.84 -13.52 8.26
CA MET A 353 -4.80 -14.61 9.23
C MET A 353 -5.02 -15.99 8.61
N THR A 354 -5.40 -16.04 7.35
CA THR A 354 -5.54 -17.27 6.55
C THR A 354 -4.38 -17.41 5.59
N ASP A 355 -3.97 -18.63 5.30
CA ASP A 355 -2.86 -18.94 4.40
C ASP A 355 -3.36 -19.76 3.21
N ILE A 356 -3.28 -19.19 2.03
CA ILE A 356 -3.72 -19.83 0.78
C ILE A 356 -2.91 -21.09 0.43
N ARG A 357 -1.66 -21.19 0.91
CA ARG A 357 -0.76 -22.32 0.64
C ARG A 357 -0.75 -23.37 1.76
N ASN A 358 -1.46 -23.14 2.86
CA ASN A 358 -1.49 -24.00 4.04
C ASN A 358 -0.10 -24.28 4.66
N GLU A 359 0.81 -23.32 4.57
CA GLU A 359 2.17 -23.37 5.18
C GLU A 359 2.17 -22.82 6.63
N GLY A 360 0.99 -22.47 7.15
CA GLY A 360 0.82 -21.90 8.50
C GLY A 360 1.27 -20.45 8.63
N ARG A 361 1.31 -19.72 7.51
CA ARG A 361 1.76 -18.31 7.50
C ARG A 361 0.62 -17.37 7.84
N LYS A 362 0.94 -16.32 8.62
CA LYS A 362 0.06 -15.20 8.94
C LYS A 362 0.86 -13.92 8.96
N THR A 363 0.23 -12.80 8.66
CA THR A 363 0.95 -11.52 8.61
C THR A 363 0.11 -10.35 9.06
N VAL A 364 0.78 -9.37 9.65
CA VAL A 364 0.23 -8.06 9.98
C VAL A 364 1.17 -7.00 9.44
N TRP A 365 0.66 -6.15 8.55
CA TRP A 365 1.32 -4.93 8.10
C TRP A 365 0.71 -3.74 8.84
N PHE A 366 1.57 -2.88 9.34
CA PHE A 366 1.20 -1.58 9.87
C PHE A 366 1.94 -0.50 9.08
N ASN A 367 1.25 0.58 8.75
CA ASN A 367 1.84 1.76 8.14
C ASN A 367 1.39 3.00 8.88
N SER A 368 2.31 3.95 9.05
CA SER A 368 2.03 5.32 9.46
C SER A 368 2.82 6.29 8.58
N ARG A 369 2.73 7.57 8.85
CA ARG A 369 3.57 8.55 8.17
C ARG A 369 5.04 8.52 8.62
N TYR A 370 5.37 7.80 9.70
CA TYR A 370 6.74 7.71 10.25
C TYR A 370 7.43 6.40 9.93
N TYR A 371 6.68 5.30 9.77
CA TYR A 371 7.27 3.99 9.49
C TYR A 371 6.24 3.01 8.95
N ARG A 372 6.75 1.94 8.37
CA ARG A 372 6.00 0.71 8.18
C ARG A 372 6.62 -0.41 9.00
N ALA A 373 5.81 -1.38 9.39
CA ALA A 373 6.28 -2.60 10.03
C ALA A 373 5.51 -3.81 9.51
N ASN A 374 6.19 -4.96 9.46
CA ASN A 374 5.56 -6.23 9.13
C ASN A 374 5.88 -7.29 10.16
N LEU A 375 4.85 -7.94 10.68
CA LEU A 375 4.94 -9.15 11.50
C LEU A 375 4.63 -10.36 10.64
N LEU A 376 5.43 -11.41 10.77
CA LEU A 376 5.22 -12.68 10.07
C LEU A 376 5.27 -13.83 11.06
N TRP A 377 4.30 -14.72 10.97
CA TRP A 377 4.28 -16.06 11.56
C TRP A 377 4.51 -17.10 10.47
N GLU A 378 5.35 -18.07 10.75
CA GLU A 378 5.57 -19.29 9.95
C GLU A 378 5.38 -20.49 10.90
N GLY A 379 4.15 -21.00 10.95
CA GLY A 379 3.69 -21.83 12.05
C GLY A 379 3.68 -21.06 13.38
N LYS A 380 4.51 -21.46 14.35
CA LYS A 380 4.72 -20.75 15.62
C LYS A 380 5.98 -19.88 15.62
N SER A 381 6.86 -20.00 14.63
CA SER A 381 8.02 -19.11 14.48
C SER A 381 7.53 -17.71 14.14
N PHE A 382 8.06 -16.71 14.83
CA PHE A 382 7.64 -15.32 14.73
C PHE A 382 8.82 -14.40 14.53
N ARG A 383 8.64 -13.40 13.67
CA ARG A 383 9.60 -12.29 13.54
C ARG A 383 8.93 -10.99 13.09
N PHE A 384 9.53 -9.87 13.42
CA PHE A 384 9.35 -8.66 12.64
C PHE A 384 10.16 -8.87 11.35
N ARG A 385 9.46 -9.07 10.24
CA ARG A 385 10.09 -9.31 8.95
C ARG A 385 10.64 -8.04 8.33
N ASP A 386 9.96 -6.91 8.58
CA ASP A 386 10.28 -5.63 7.94
C ASP A 386 9.95 -4.47 8.88
N ILE A 387 10.83 -3.48 8.96
CA ILE A 387 10.58 -2.17 9.55
C ILE A 387 11.40 -1.16 8.74
N HIS A 388 10.72 -0.23 8.07
CA HIS A 388 11.35 0.89 7.38
C HIS A 388 10.83 2.21 7.94
N LEU A 389 11.75 3.15 8.18
CA LEU A 389 11.43 4.50 8.63
C LEU A 389 11.17 5.42 7.45
N PHE A 390 10.33 6.42 7.69
CA PHE A 390 10.03 7.48 6.75
C PHE A 390 10.50 8.82 7.31
N ASP A 391 11.18 9.60 6.48
CA ASP A 391 11.62 10.95 6.81
C ASP A 391 11.46 11.84 5.57
N GLU A 392 10.57 12.83 5.65
CA GLU A 392 10.27 13.75 4.54
C GLU A 392 11.47 14.56 4.05
N LYS A 393 12.57 14.59 4.83
CA LYS A 393 13.84 15.25 4.49
C LYS A 393 14.80 14.36 3.70
N PHE A 394 14.48 13.08 3.54
CA PHE A 394 15.28 12.17 2.71
C PHE A 394 15.04 12.48 1.22
N GLU A 395 15.93 13.30 0.66
CA GLU A 395 15.82 13.74 -0.73
C GLU A 395 16.05 12.58 -1.71
N SER A 396 15.21 12.52 -2.74
CA SER A 396 15.42 11.61 -3.87
C SER A 396 16.68 12.01 -4.65
N PRO A 397 17.55 11.06 -5.02
CA PRO A 397 18.74 11.36 -5.84
C PRO A 397 18.38 11.93 -7.23
N TYR A 398 17.12 11.77 -7.63
CA TYR A 398 16.61 12.23 -8.93
C TYR A 398 15.79 13.54 -8.83
N LEU A 399 15.75 14.21 -7.66
CA LEU A 399 14.96 15.43 -7.48
C LEU A 399 15.44 16.55 -8.40
N ASN A 400 16.72 16.87 -8.31
CA ASN A 400 17.33 18.02 -8.98
C ASN A 400 18.20 17.64 -10.18
N LYS A 401 18.47 16.36 -10.38
CA LYS A 401 19.31 15.84 -11.46
C LYS A 401 18.62 14.70 -12.18
N PRO A 402 18.72 14.62 -13.51
CA PRO A 402 18.22 13.46 -14.23
C PRO A 402 19.04 12.21 -13.90
N GLY A 403 18.35 11.08 -13.79
CA GLY A 403 19.00 9.78 -13.78
C GLY A 403 19.49 9.41 -15.18
N GLU A 404 20.69 8.87 -15.27
CA GLU A 404 21.32 8.52 -16.55
C GLU A 404 21.19 7.01 -16.87
N GLY A 405 21.04 6.17 -15.82
CA GLY A 405 20.93 4.73 -15.97
C GLY A 405 19.58 4.27 -16.51
N ASN A 406 19.52 3.07 -17.05
CA ASN A 406 18.28 2.43 -17.48
C ASN A 406 17.49 1.78 -16.34
N GLN A 407 18.02 1.84 -15.09
CA GLN A 407 17.37 1.38 -13.87
C GLN A 407 17.43 2.47 -12.81
N PHE A 408 16.31 2.67 -12.11
CA PHE A 408 16.22 3.61 -10.99
C PHE A 408 15.90 2.88 -9.68
N LEU A 409 16.49 3.39 -8.60
CA LEU A 409 16.41 2.80 -7.27
C LEU A 409 15.75 3.79 -6.31
N TYR A 410 14.64 3.36 -5.72
CA TYR A 410 13.89 4.13 -4.73
C TYR A 410 13.75 3.30 -3.47
N TYR A 411 14.42 3.74 -2.44
CA TYR A 411 14.43 3.10 -1.13
C TYR A 411 13.92 4.05 -0.05
N THR A 412 13.48 3.47 1.06
CA THR A 412 13.27 4.16 2.33
C THR A 412 14.36 3.77 3.32
N LEU A 413 14.24 4.14 4.60
CA LEU A 413 15.31 3.98 5.59
C LEU A 413 15.16 2.65 6.36
N PRO A 414 15.96 1.61 6.10
CA PRO A 414 15.78 0.30 6.69
C PRO A 414 16.22 0.25 8.15
N PHE A 415 15.35 -0.26 9.03
CA PHE A 415 15.68 -0.69 10.40
C PHE A 415 15.68 -2.21 10.51
N VAL A 416 14.75 -2.88 9.83
CA VAL A 416 14.69 -4.32 9.62
C VAL A 416 14.33 -4.57 8.17
N ASP A 417 15.12 -5.34 7.44
CA ASP A 417 14.85 -5.70 6.06
C ASP A 417 14.99 -7.21 5.87
N GLY A 418 13.85 -7.89 5.91
CA GLY A 418 13.79 -9.34 5.77
C GLY A 418 14.02 -9.85 4.36
N PHE A 419 14.07 -8.97 3.35
CA PHE A 419 14.40 -9.35 1.98
C PHE A 419 15.86 -9.09 1.65
N MET A 420 16.31 -7.85 1.75
CA MET A 420 17.68 -7.46 1.34
C MET A 420 18.76 -8.11 2.23
N TRP A 421 18.45 -8.38 3.50
CA TRP A 421 19.41 -8.93 4.46
C TRP A 421 19.28 -10.45 4.67
N SER A 422 18.42 -11.13 3.92
CA SER A 422 18.31 -12.59 3.91
C SER A 422 19.07 -13.23 2.76
N VAL A 423 19.39 -14.51 2.89
CA VAL A 423 19.89 -15.38 1.81
C VAL A 423 19.26 -16.75 2.01
N ASN A 424 18.56 -17.28 1.02
CA ASN A 424 17.91 -18.60 1.08
C ASN A 424 17.12 -18.81 2.39
N ASP A 425 17.52 -19.78 3.21
CA ASP A 425 16.87 -20.11 4.48
C ASP A 425 17.39 -19.30 5.68
N ASP A 426 18.47 -18.52 5.51
CA ASP A 426 18.96 -17.61 6.55
C ASP A 426 18.18 -16.29 6.49
N ARG A 427 17.07 -16.28 7.25
CA ARG A 427 16.06 -15.21 7.20
C ARG A 427 16.40 -14.08 8.17
N ALA A 428 16.51 -12.88 7.66
CA ALA A 428 16.66 -11.68 8.48
C ALA A 428 15.36 -11.29 9.16
N GLY A 429 15.47 -10.64 10.33
CA GLY A 429 14.35 -10.15 11.09
C GLY A 429 14.69 -9.91 12.56
N LEU A 430 13.75 -9.27 13.29
CA LEU A 430 13.82 -9.19 14.73
C LEU A 430 13.05 -10.37 15.34
N TYR A 431 13.76 -11.20 16.10
CA TYR A 431 13.24 -12.41 16.74
C TYR A 431 13.12 -12.22 18.25
N ILE A 432 12.01 -12.65 18.84
CA ILE A 432 11.89 -12.73 20.30
C ILE A 432 12.63 -13.98 20.76
N LYS A 433 13.56 -13.82 21.69
CA LYS A 433 14.32 -14.93 22.29
C LYS A 433 14.21 -14.89 23.80
N SER A 434 13.91 -16.03 24.42
CA SER A 434 14.04 -16.23 25.86
C SER A 434 15.51 -16.44 26.24
N ILE A 435 15.87 -16.06 27.47
CA ILE A 435 17.22 -16.23 28.05
C ILE A 435 17.07 -17.05 29.31
N ASP A 436 17.71 -18.23 29.37
CA ASP A 436 17.73 -19.07 30.56
C ASP A 436 18.69 -18.54 31.65
N LYS A 437 18.81 -19.27 32.75
CA LYS A 437 19.68 -18.90 33.90
C LYS A 437 21.17 -18.93 33.52
N ASP A 438 21.53 -19.77 32.57
CA ASP A 438 22.91 -19.94 32.09
C ASP A 438 23.25 -18.95 30.96
N GLY A 439 22.29 -18.13 30.53
CA GLY A 439 22.46 -17.15 29.47
C GLY A 439 22.22 -17.69 28.06
N ASN A 440 21.81 -18.96 27.90
CA ASN A 440 21.47 -19.52 26.60
C ASN A 440 20.17 -18.90 26.07
N LYS A 441 20.15 -18.70 24.75
CA LYS A 441 19.00 -18.10 24.07
C LYS A 441 18.24 -19.14 23.26
N LYS A 442 16.91 -19.09 23.36
CA LYS A 442 16.00 -19.89 22.56
C LYS A 442 14.93 -19.01 21.94
N GLU A 443 14.56 -19.26 20.69
CA GLU A 443 13.45 -18.58 20.03
C GLU A 443 12.14 -18.82 20.81
N VAL A 444 11.36 -17.76 21.02
CA VAL A 444 10.04 -17.83 21.61
C VAL A 444 9.05 -18.12 20.49
N LEU A 445 8.43 -19.29 20.55
CA LEU A 445 7.40 -19.70 19.61
C LEU A 445 6.05 -19.10 20.04
N LEU A 446 5.40 -18.38 19.13
CA LEU A 446 4.15 -17.69 19.40
C LEU A 446 2.97 -18.36 18.70
N ASN A 447 1.89 -18.56 19.45
CA ASN A 447 0.63 -19.08 18.93
C ASN A 447 -0.07 -18.03 18.05
N GLU A 448 -1.25 -18.37 17.55
CA GLU A 448 -2.05 -17.52 16.67
C GLU A 448 -2.27 -16.11 17.24
N PRO A 449 -2.00 -15.07 16.44
CA PRO A 449 -2.20 -13.69 16.86
C PRO A 449 -3.68 -13.31 16.91
N VAL A 450 -4.02 -12.45 17.86
CA VAL A 450 -5.29 -11.71 17.91
C VAL A 450 -5.00 -10.24 17.63
N VAL A 451 -5.55 -9.72 16.55
CA VAL A 451 -5.33 -8.32 16.10
C VAL A 451 -6.54 -7.48 16.47
N LYS A 452 -6.32 -6.33 17.11
CA LYS A 452 -7.37 -5.39 17.53
C LYS A 452 -6.97 -3.95 17.28
N GLU A 453 -7.91 -3.15 16.81
CA GLU A 453 -7.83 -1.70 16.83
C GLU A 453 -8.24 -1.23 18.23
N ILE A 454 -7.28 -0.74 19.05
CA ILE A 454 -7.54 -0.39 20.46
C ILE A 454 -7.78 1.11 20.67
N ALA A 455 -7.37 1.92 19.70
CA ALA A 455 -7.67 3.36 19.62
C ALA A 455 -7.55 3.82 18.17
N LYS A 456 -7.89 5.08 17.90
CA LYS A 456 -7.60 5.70 16.62
C LYS A 456 -6.08 5.62 16.35
N ASP A 457 -5.71 5.15 15.19
CA ASP A 457 -4.31 5.01 14.72
C ASP A 457 -3.45 4.06 15.61
N VAL A 458 -4.07 3.18 16.43
CA VAL A 458 -3.35 2.24 17.31
C VAL A 458 -3.81 0.81 17.08
N LEU A 459 -2.88 -0.03 16.64
CA LEU A 459 -3.11 -1.46 16.39
C LEU A 459 -2.40 -2.29 17.45
N GLN A 460 -3.10 -3.22 18.08
CA GLN A 460 -2.54 -4.20 19.01
C GLN A 460 -2.57 -5.60 18.39
N VAL A 461 -1.46 -6.31 18.52
CA VAL A 461 -1.34 -7.73 18.20
C VAL A 461 -0.97 -8.47 19.46
N GLU A 462 -1.86 -9.34 19.94
CA GLU A 462 -1.65 -10.18 21.13
C GLU A 462 -1.41 -11.62 20.70
N CYS A 463 -0.37 -12.25 21.25
CA CYS A 463 -0.06 -13.66 21.06
C CYS A 463 0.53 -14.27 22.33
N LYS A 464 0.48 -15.61 22.42
CA LYS A 464 0.96 -16.35 23.61
C LYS A 464 1.98 -17.38 23.18
N ASP A 465 2.96 -17.62 24.03
CA ASP A 465 3.82 -18.79 23.89
C ASP A 465 3.22 -20.02 24.58
N ASP A 466 3.87 -21.17 24.42
CA ASP A 466 3.43 -22.43 25.05
C ASP A 466 3.57 -22.41 26.58
N ASN A 467 4.37 -21.50 27.14
CA ASN A 467 4.56 -21.30 28.59
C ASN A 467 3.56 -20.29 29.17
N LYS A 468 2.55 -19.87 28.41
CA LYS A 468 1.50 -18.90 28.78
C LYS A 468 2.00 -17.46 29.00
N ASN A 469 3.21 -17.12 28.55
CA ASN A 469 3.62 -15.74 28.48
C ASN A 469 2.78 -15.03 27.41
N VAL A 470 2.25 -13.84 27.71
CA VAL A 470 1.44 -13.05 26.78
C VAL A 470 2.26 -11.90 26.25
N PHE A 471 2.51 -11.92 24.95
CA PHE A 471 3.18 -10.83 24.23
C PHE A 471 2.14 -9.92 23.58
N ARG A 472 2.27 -8.60 23.79
CA ARG A 472 1.49 -7.56 23.11
C ARG A 472 2.43 -6.67 22.34
N ILE A 473 2.24 -6.64 21.03
CA ILE A 473 2.91 -5.73 20.11
C ILE A 473 1.90 -4.63 19.78
N ILE A 474 2.25 -3.38 20.11
CA ILE A 474 1.35 -2.24 19.95
C ILE A 474 2.01 -1.24 19.02
N PHE A 475 1.37 -0.98 17.89
CA PHE A 475 1.80 0.00 16.91
C PHE A 475 1.06 1.31 17.14
N HIS A 476 1.82 2.39 17.28
CA HIS A 476 1.36 3.77 17.32
C HIS A 476 1.86 4.50 16.08
N GLU A 477 1.38 5.71 15.86
CA GLU A 477 1.78 6.49 14.69
C GLU A 477 3.31 6.70 14.59
N ASP A 478 3.98 6.95 15.73
CA ASP A 478 5.38 7.38 15.83
C ASP A 478 6.33 6.36 16.50
N LEU A 479 5.79 5.30 17.09
CA LEU A 479 6.56 4.30 17.83
C LEU A 479 5.87 2.93 17.81
N PHE A 480 6.61 1.89 18.16
CA PHE A 480 6.01 0.61 18.51
C PHE A 480 6.47 0.15 19.90
N GLU A 481 5.62 -0.64 20.54
CA GLU A 481 5.90 -1.24 21.84
C GLU A 481 5.84 -2.77 21.74
N VAL A 482 6.68 -3.43 22.53
CA VAL A 482 6.55 -4.87 22.82
C VAL A 482 6.50 -5.05 24.31
N ARG A 483 5.41 -5.62 24.82
CA ARG A 483 5.21 -5.92 26.24
C ARG A 483 5.05 -7.42 26.42
N CYS A 484 5.61 -7.92 27.52
CA CYS A 484 5.42 -9.31 27.91
C CYS A 484 4.81 -9.36 29.32
N GLU A 485 3.63 -9.98 29.42
CA GLU A 485 3.08 -10.42 30.68
C GLU A 485 3.58 -11.85 30.92
N ALA A 486 4.64 -11.95 31.71
CA ALA A 486 5.32 -13.20 31.97
C ALA A 486 4.53 -14.07 32.93
N ALA A 487 4.37 -15.35 32.63
CA ALA A 487 3.74 -16.32 33.53
C ALA A 487 4.61 -16.61 34.74
N GLU A 488 5.94 -16.56 34.58
CA GLU A 488 6.91 -16.74 35.65
C GLU A 488 7.70 -15.45 35.88
N LYS A 489 7.93 -15.08 37.13
CA LYS A 489 8.62 -13.85 37.54
C LYS A 489 10.06 -13.75 37.01
N GLU A 490 10.72 -14.88 36.82
CA GLU A 490 12.12 -14.96 36.35
C GLU A 490 12.26 -15.03 34.82
N PHE A 491 11.15 -15.00 34.07
CA PHE A 491 11.18 -15.05 32.62
C PHE A 491 11.91 -13.81 32.04
N ARG A 492 12.96 -14.07 31.25
CA ARG A 492 13.76 -13.02 30.59
C ARG A 492 13.69 -13.23 29.09
N TRP A 493 13.57 -12.14 28.35
CA TRP A 493 13.50 -12.14 26.90
C TRP A 493 14.22 -10.94 26.28
N VAL A 494 14.54 -11.04 25.00
CA VAL A 494 15.13 -9.98 24.19
C VAL A 494 14.52 -10.01 22.81
N LEU A 495 14.59 -8.87 22.12
CA LEU A 495 14.29 -8.77 20.69
C LEU A 495 15.64 -8.63 19.96
N GLU A 496 16.03 -9.62 19.16
CA GLU A 496 17.34 -9.71 18.53
C GLU A 496 17.25 -9.62 17.01
N LEU A 497 17.98 -8.65 16.41
CA LEU A 497 18.12 -8.58 14.96
C LEU A 497 19.13 -9.62 14.49
N LYS A 498 18.66 -10.52 13.62
CA LYS A 498 19.47 -11.46 12.86
C LYS A 498 19.48 -11.07 11.39
N THR A 499 20.60 -11.30 10.72
CA THR A 499 20.75 -11.16 9.26
C THR A 499 21.58 -12.32 8.72
N ALA A 500 21.53 -12.55 7.42
CA ALA A 500 22.50 -13.42 6.78
C ALA A 500 23.92 -12.81 6.89
N GLU A 501 24.93 -13.66 6.91
CA GLU A 501 26.33 -13.22 6.97
C GLU A 501 26.74 -12.43 5.72
N GLY A 502 27.66 -11.49 5.89
CA GLY A 502 28.25 -10.69 4.80
C GLY A 502 27.33 -9.62 4.20
N LYS A 503 26.14 -9.39 4.78
CA LYS A 503 25.23 -8.33 4.32
C LYS A 503 25.74 -6.95 4.75
N GLU A 504 25.69 -6.00 3.83
CA GLU A 504 25.96 -4.60 4.14
C GLU A 504 24.78 -4.01 4.91
N LEU A 505 25.05 -3.47 6.10
CA LEU A 505 24.05 -2.94 7.01
C LEU A 505 24.26 -1.44 7.23
N PRO A 506 23.21 -0.65 7.44
CA PRO A 506 23.32 0.79 7.57
C PRO A 506 23.84 1.26 8.94
N PHE A 507 23.96 0.37 9.94
CA PHE A 507 24.25 0.73 11.33
C PHE A 507 25.69 1.17 11.52
N ARG A 508 25.91 2.40 11.97
CA ARG A 508 27.21 3.02 12.23
C ARG A 508 27.62 2.92 13.69
N SER A 509 26.68 3.17 14.60
CA SER A 509 26.90 3.01 16.04
C SER A 509 25.71 2.36 16.73
N ILE A 510 25.99 1.59 17.78
CA ILE A 510 24.98 0.95 18.63
C ILE A 510 25.35 1.32 20.07
N GLY A 511 24.55 2.20 20.66
CA GLY A 511 24.69 2.68 22.05
C GLY A 511 23.58 2.12 22.94
N ASN A 512 23.61 2.48 24.23
CA ASN A 512 22.71 1.91 25.24
C ASN A 512 21.20 2.12 25.01
N ASN A 513 20.81 3.15 24.27
CA ASN A 513 19.42 3.43 23.96
C ASN A 513 19.18 3.95 22.55
N ARG A 514 20.24 3.95 21.71
CA ARG A 514 20.18 4.53 20.36
C ARG A 514 21.02 3.72 19.38
N ILE A 515 20.52 3.60 18.16
CA ILE A 515 21.22 3.07 17.00
C ILE A 515 21.31 4.21 15.98
N ASP A 516 22.54 4.61 15.62
CA ASP A 516 22.76 5.54 14.52
C ASP A 516 23.04 4.76 13.24
N ALA A 517 22.43 5.18 12.17
CA ALA A 517 22.49 4.54 10.86
C ALA A 517 22.76 5.56 9.76
N GLU A 518 23.30 5.07 8.64
CA GLU A 518 23.50 5.85 7.42
C GLU A 518 23.19 4.99 6.21
N PHE A 519 22.25 5.44 5.37
CA PHE A 519 21.85 4.76 4.16
C PHE A 519 21.79 5.76 3.01
N MET A 520 22.41 5.46 1.87
CA MET A 520 22.50 6.34 0.71
C MET A 520 22.93 7.78 1.09
N ASN A 521 23.97 7.91 1.92
CA ASN A 521 24.49 9.17 2.46
C ASN A 521 23.51 9.96 3.36
N TYR A 522 22.37 9.37 3.73
CA TYR A 522 21.44 9.96 4.67
C TYR A 522 21.57 9.34 6.06
N LYS A 523 21.80 10.19 7.06
CA LYS A 523 21.94 9.76 8.45
C LYS A 523 20.55 9.73 9.11
N TYR A 524 20.30 8.70 9.88
CA TYR A 524 19.09 8.56 10.68
C TYR A 524 19.38 7.79 11.97
N SER A 525 18.42 7.77 12.86
CA SER A 525 18.59 7.07 14.14
C SER A 525 17.29 6.44 14.61
N ILE A 526 17.43 5.39 15.38
CA ILE A 526 16.36 4.70 16.08
C ILE A 526 16.64 4.81 17.58
N THR A 527 15.66 5.26 18.34
CA THR A 527 15.79 5.44 19.80
C THR A 527 14.92 4.45 20.55
N CYS A 528 15.50 3.70 21.47
CA CYS A 528 14.76 2.88 22.41
C CYS A 528 14.40 3.75 23.64
N LYS A 529 13.13 4.19 23.73
CA LYS A 529 12.64 5.02 24.84
C LYS A 529 12.51 4.24 26.15
N ALA A 530 12.17 2.95 26.06
CA ALA A 530 12.19 2.02 27.17
C ALA A 530 12.87 0.73 26.71
N GLY A 531 13.95 0.35 27.38
CA GLY A 531 14.82 -0.76 27.04
C GLY A 531 16.28 -0.33 26.86
N ILE A 532 17.13 -1.31 26.66
CA ILE A 532 18.58 -1.15 26.46
C ILE A 532 18.94 -1.75 25.12
N VAL A 533 19.80 -1.07 24.37
CA VAL A 533 20.33 -1.55 23.09
C VAL A 533 21.76 -2.02 23.28
N GLU A 534 22.04 -3.24 22.86
CA GLU A 534 23.38 -3.82 22.90
C GLU A 534 23.77 -4.42 21.54
N ARG A 535 25.05 -4.47 21.25
CA ARG A 535 25.56 -5.22 20.10
C ARG A 535 25.25 -6.70 20.24
N GLY A 536 24.98 -7.36 19.12
CA GLY A 536 24.88 -8.82 19.06
C GLY A 536 26.22 -9.50 19.38
N LEU A 537 26.16 -10.74 19.85
CA LEU A 537 27.31 -11.49 20.27
C LEU A 537 27.76 -12.56 19.25
N ALA A 538 26.91 -12.90 18.28
CA ALA A 538 27.21 -13.89 17.23
C ALA A 538 27.39 -13.20 15.87
N ALA A 539 28.04 -13.84 14.92
CA ALA A 539 28.34 -13.29 13.61
C ALA A 539 27.08 -12.81 12.83
N ASN A 540 25.96 -13.51 12.99
CA ASN A 540 24.65 -13.16 12.38
C ASN A 540 23.72 -12.36 13.29
N SER A 541 24.16 -11.98 14.51
CA SER A 541 23.41 -11.18 15.49
C SER A 541 23.94 -9.74 15.45
N VAL A 542 23.14 -8.80 15.02
CA VAL A 542 23.54 -7.40 14.82
C VAL A 542 23.42 -6.59 16.10
N PHE A 543 22.23 -6.60 16.71
CA PHE A 543 21.96 -5.96 18.00
C PHE A 543 20.81 -6.66 18.72
N ARG A 544 20.69 -6.34 20.01
CA ARG A 544 19.62 -6.80 20.89
C ARG A 544 18.94 -5.61 21.54
N LEU A 545 17.62 -5.66 21.62
CA LEU A 545 16.81 -4.76 22.41
C LEU A 545 16.39 -5.54 23.68
N ILE A 546 16.84 -5.09 24.82
CA ILE A 546 16.61 -5.73 26.12
C ILE A 546 15.51 -4.96 26.83
N PRO A 547 14.38 -5.61 27.21
CA PRO A 547 13.28 -4.92 27.86
C PRO A 547 13.63 -4.46 29.27
N VAL A 548 13.08 -3.32 29.67
CA VAL A 548 13.06 -2.86 31.05
C VAL A 548 11.65 -3.05 31.58
N ASN A 549 11.50 -3.73 32.72
CA ASN A 549 10.19 -4.10 33.29
C ASN A 549 9.29 -4.84 32.28
N ASN A 550 9.85 -5.78 31.54
CA ASN A 550 9.16 -6.53 30.48
C ASN A 550 8.53 -5.68 29.37
N GLN A 551 9.05 -4.47 29.13
CA GLN A 551 8.58 -3.55 28.10
C GLN A 551 9.75 -3.03 27.25
N LEU A 552 9.53 -2.97 25.93
CA LEU A 552 10.34 -2.24 24.97
C LEU A 552 9.46 -1.14 24.34
N VAL A 553 10.03 0.05 24.14
CA VAL A 553 9.40 1.15 23.38
C VAL A 553 10.43 1.70 22.41
N VAL A 554 10.15 1.58 21.12
CA VAL A 554 11.04 2.00 20.03
C VAL A 554 10.42 3.17 19.29
N ASP A 555 11.10 4.30 19.30
CA ASP A 555 10.73 5.52 18.58
C ASP A 555 11.17 5.43 17.11
N CYS A 556 10.24 5.61 16.20
CA CYS A 556 10.45 5.55 14.76
C CYS A 556 10.48 6.95 14.08
N THR A 557 10.58 8.04 14.85
CA THR A 557 10.45 9.41 14.31
C THR A 557 11.75 10.02 13.78
N ASN A 558 12.88 9.33 13.78
CA ASN A 558 14.19 9.89 13.38
C ASN A 558 14.45 11.29 13.98
N LYS A 559 14.23 11.47 15.29
CA LYS A 559 14.59 12.71 15.97
C LYS A 559 16.11 12.80 16.07
N ARG A 560 16.70 13.75 15.38
CA ARG A 560 18.12 14.09 15.47
C ARG A 560 18.41 14.91 16.71
#